data_fd5076861df73dd5c7df27f02a2f8395
#
_entry.id   fd5076861df73dd5c7df27f02a2f8395
#
_cell.length_a   1.000
_cell.length_b   1.000
_cell.length_c   1.000
_cell.angle_alpha   90.00
_cell.angle_beta   90.00
_cell.angle_gamma   90.00
#
_symmetry.space_group_name_H-M   'P 1'
#
loop_
_entity.id
_entity.type
_entity.pdbx_description
1 polymer ?
#
loop_
_entity_poly.entity_id
_entity_poly.type
_entity_poly.pdbx_seq_one_letter_code
_entity_poly.pdbx_strand_id
1 'polypeptide(L)'
;MPLGCDALETITKSCDNNIGGIRKIWLNDQENVTSPTAVAGLISTLVASPDYTEFEINRNTGNYTEDTAVDLINGSSFVTQTITLMFNRRDKDKSEAINILASGQRYLSAIILDANEKYWYFEDLQLTATGEGSGTARADGSKYSVTLLSEANFLASEITAAAVAAVTP
;
A
#
# COMPACT_ATOMS: atom_id res chain seq x y z
N MET A 1 -11.09 -11.14 -14.77
CA MET A 1 -12.22 -10.96 -15.69
C MET A 1 -12.06 -9.60 -16.37
N PRO A 2 -12.13 -9.49 -17.68
CA PRO A 2 -12.03 -8.19 -18.32
C PRO A 2 -13.28 -7.34 -18.02
N LEU A 3 -13.09 -6.22 -17.35
CA LEU A 3 -14.19 -5.31 -16.97
C LEU A 3 -14.75 -4.49 -18.15
N GLY A 4 -14.07 -4.49 -19.29
CA GLY A 4 -14.44 -3.65 -20.43
C GLY A 4 -15.75 -3.98 -21.12
N CYS A 5 -16.35 -5.12 -20.80
CA CYS A 5 -17.63 -5.56 -21.33
C CYS A 5 -18.74 -5.62 -20.28
N ASP A 6 -18.44 -5.25 -19.04
CA ASP A 6 -19.42 -5.21 -17.96
C ASP A 6 -20.30 -3.96 -18.04
N ALA A 7 -21.51 -4.05 -17.51
CA ALA A 7 -22.40 -2.90 -17.43
C ALA A 7 -21.86 -1.88 -16.42
N LEU A 8 -22.14 -0.59 -16.67
CA LEU A 8 -21.78 0.46 -15.73
C LEU A 8 -22.51 0.28 -14.41
N GLU A 9 -21.77 0.42 -13.32
CA GLU A 9 -22.31 0.40 -11.96
C GLU A 9 -22.56 1.81 -11.43
N THR A 10 -23.51 1.92 -10.52
CA THR A 10 -23.86 3.20 -9.91
C THR A 10 -22.87 3.54 -8.81
N ILE A 11 -22.36 4.77 -8.83
CA ILE A 11 -21.60 5.33 -7.71
C ILE A 11 -22.54 6.24 -6.90
N THR A 12 -22.77 5.89 -5.64
CA THR A 12 -23.63 6.67 -4.74
C THR A 12 -22.79 7.61 -3.87
N LYS A 13 -23.33 8.79 -3.58
CA LYS A 13 -22.71 9.75 -2.68
C LYS A 13 -22.83 9.26 -1.24
N SER A 14 -21.69 9.21 -0.54
CA SER A 14 -21.68 8.96 0.91
C SER A 14 -21.98 10.25 1.69
N CYS A 15 -22.66 10.09 2.82
CA CYS A 15 -22.88 11.16 3.81
C CYS A 15 -21.87 11.07 4.97
N ASP A 16 -21.01 10.07 4.98
CA ASP A 16 -20.00 9.86 6.01
C ASP A 16 -18.87 10.87 5.89
N ASN A 17 -18.20 11.14 7.00
CA ASN A 17 -17.02 11.97 7.01
C ASN A 17 -15.89 11.31 6.22
N ASN A 18 -15.14 12.08 5.45
CA ASN A 18 -14.03 11.61 4.63
C ASN A 18 -12.71 12.20 5.11
N ILE A 19 -11.86 11.35 5.66
CA ILE A 19 -10.57 11.74 6.25
C ILE A 19 -9.45 11.12 5.41
N GLY A 20 -8.45 11.92 5.07
CA GLY A 20 -7.27 11.45 4.33
C GLY A 20 -6.18 10.88 5.22
N GLY A 21 -5.28 10.12 4.59
CA GLY A 21 -4.07 9.59 5.19
C GLY A 21 -4.12 8.11 5.55
N ILE A 22 -2.96 7.57 5.87
CA ILE A 22 -2.77 6.19 6.30
C ILE A 22 -2.60 6.16 7.82
N ARG A 23 -3.29 5.24 8.49
CA ARG A 23 -3.16 5.01 9.94
C ARG A 23 -2.14 3.92 10.25
N LYS A 24 -2.18 2.83 9.51
CA LYS A 24 -1.30 1.67 9.69
C LYS A 24 -0.94 1.07 8.35
N ILE A 25 0.22 0.46 8.29
CA ILE A 25 0.67 -0.32 7.15
C ILE A 25 1.39 -1.58 7.62
N TRP A 26 1.11 -2.69 6.96
CA TRP A 26 1.79 -3.97 7.12
C TRP A 26 2.38 -4.38 5.79
N LEU A 27 3.60 -4.86 5.81
CA LEU A 27 4.33 -5.33 4.64
C LEU A 27 4.73 -6.79 4.80
N ASN A 28 4.79 -7.51 3.69
CA ASN A 28 5.32 -8.86 3.60
C ASN A 28 5.96 -9.06 2.23
N ASP A 29 6.82 -10.05 2.10
CA ASP A 29 7.29 -10.47 0.78
C ASP A 29 6.11 -11.09 0.00
N GLN A 30 6.00 -10.74 -1.28
CA GLN A 30 4.91 -11.24 -2.13
C GLN A 30 4.91 -12.78 -2.24
N GLU A 31 6.08 -13.40 -2.23
CA GLU A 31 6.22 -14.86 -2.28
C GLU A 31 5.67 -15.59 -1.04
N ASN A 32 5.56 -14.90 0.09
CA ASN A 32 4.98 -15.44 1.33
C ASN A 32 3.46 -15.35 1.37
N VAL A 33 2.86 -14.68 0.40
CA VAL A 33 1.42 -14.39 0.36
C VAL A 33 0.78 -15.13 -0.79
N THR A 34 -0.26 -15.89 -0.51
CA THR A 34 -1.10 -16.45 -1.57
C THR A 34 -1.99 -15.34 -2.12
N SER A 35 -1.82 -15.00 -3.40
CA SER A 35 -2.62 -13.95 -4.04
C SER A 35 -4.11 -14.20 -3.86
N PRO A 36 -4.83 -13.30 -3.19
CA PRO A 36 -6.23 -13.48 -2.92
C PRO A 36 -7.09 -13.23 -4.16
N THR A 37 -8.30 -13.78 -4.14
CA THR A 37 -9.31 -13.46 -5.15
C THR A 37 -10.28 -12.43 -4.58
N ALA A 38 -10.39 -11.29 -5.25
CA ALA A 38 -11.40 -10.30 -4.93
C ALA A 38 -12.73 -10.65 -5.62
N VAL A 39 -13.83 -10.58 -4.88
CA VAL A 39 -15.18 -10.70 -5.41
C VAL A 39 -15.88 -9.36 -5.24
N ALA A 40 -16.27 -8.73 -6.34
CA ALA A 40 -16.84 -7.39 -6.35
C ALA A 40 -15.97 -6.34 -5.61
N GLY A 41 -14.66 -6.42 -5.81
CA GLY A 41 -13.70 -5.50 -5.19
C GLY A 41 -13.40 -5.75 -3.71
N LEU A 42 -13.92 -6.83 -3.12
CA LEU A 42 -13.72 -7.19 -1.72
C LEU A 42 -12.97 -8.52 -1.58
N ILE A 43 -11.92 -8.53 -0.77
CA ILE A 43 -11.17 -9.71 -0.36
C ILE A 43 -11.67 -10.15 1.01
N SER A 44 -12.20 -11.37 1.10
CA SER A 44 -12.70 -11.94 2.36
C SER A 44 -11.75 -12.91 3.03
N THR A 45 -10.74 -13.40 2.31
CA THR A 45 -9.77 -14.37 2.82
C THR A 45 -8.39 -14.06 2.29
N LEU A 46 -7.40 -14.04 3.17
CA LEU A 46 -5.99 -13.86 2.84
C LEU A 46 -5.17 -14.90 3.58
N VAL A 47 -4.16 -15.44 2.93
CA VAL A 47 -3.23 -16.43 3.51
C VAL A 47 -1.80 -15.94 3.33
N ALA A 48 -1.06 -15.87 4.42
CA ALA A 48 0.36 -15.51 4.43
C ALA A 48 1.13 -16.38 5.43
N SER A 49 2.36 -16.71 5.12
CA SER A 49 3.27 -17.44 6.00
C SER A 49 4.73 -17.08 5.66
N PRO A 50 5.44 -16.38 6.53
CA PRO A 50 5.03 -15.81 7.82
C PRO A 50 4.00 -14.67 7.70
N ASP A 51 3.49 -14.22 8.85
CA ASP A 51 2.54 -13.11 8.94
C ASP A 51 3.17 -11.77 8.48
N TYR A 52 2.32 -10.81 8.19
CA TYR A 52 2.73 -9.45 7.84
C TYR A 52 3.42 -8.75 9.01
N THR A 53 4.38 -7.91 8.69
CA THR A 53 5.09 -7.08 9.66
C THR A 53 4.55 -5.66 9.63
N GLU A 54 4.17 -5.11 10.79
CA GLU A 54 3.72 -3.72 10.92
C GLU A 54 4.91 -2.76 10.80
N PHE A 55 4.75 -1.74 9.96
CA PHE A 55 5.65 -0.60 9.87
C PHE A 55 4.96 0.60 10.50
N GLU A 56 5.34 0.92 11.72
CA GLU A 56 4.72 2.00 12.48
C GLU A 56 5.04 3.37 11.89
N ILE A 57 4.00 4.13 11.58
CA ILE A 57 4.09 5.49 11.07
C ILE A 57 3.35 6.45 12.00
N ASN A 58 3.79 7.71 12.00
CA ASN A 58 3.10 8.77 12.72
C ASN A 58 1.91 9.30 11.91
N ARG A 59 1.02 10.01 12.58
CA ARG A 59 -0.10 10.69 11.92
C ARG A 59 0.42 11.65 10.83
N ASN A 60 -0.23 11.67 9.68
CA ASN A 60 0.07 12.53 8.53
C ASN A 60 1.47 12.30 7.91
N THR A 61 2.01 11.08 8.03
CA THR A 61 3.33 10.75 7.47
C THR A 61 3.30 9.66 6.40
N GLY A 62 2.12 9.25 5.98
CA GLY A 62 1.95 8.26 4.92
C GLY A 62 0.77 8.57 4.04
N ASN A 63 0.90 8.25 2.76
CA ASN A 63 -0.18 8.33 1.79
C ASN A 63 0.01 7.29 0.69
N TYR A 64 -1.07 6.99 -0.02
CA TYR A 64 -0.99 6.25 -1.28
C TYR A 64 -1.79 6.98 -2.35
N THR A 65 -1.40 6.79 -3.59
CA THR A 65 -2.11 7.26 -4.78
C THR A 65 -2.28 6.14 -5.78
N GLU A 66 -3.36 6.20 -6.55
CA GLU A 66 -3.65 5.27 -7.63
C GLU A 66 -4.05 6.06 -8.85
N ASP A 67 -3.19 6.02 -9.87
CA ASP A 67 -3.37 6.77 -11.11
C ASP A 67 -3.61 5.81 -12.27
N THR A 68 -4.80 5.85 -12.86
CA THR A 68 -5.13 5.03 -14.02
C THR A 68 -4.68 5.72 -15.31
N ALA A 69 -3.87 5.02 -16.10
CA ALA A 69 -3.48 5.41 -17.44
C ALA A 69 -4.22 4.55 -18.48
N VAL A 70 -4.76 5.20 -19.50
CA VAL A 70 -5.44 4.54 -20.61
C VAL A 70 -4.81 4.97 -21.93
N ASP A 71 -4.29 4.02 -22.68
CA ASP A 71 -3.80 4.22 -24.05
C ASP A 71 -4.84 3.73 -25.06
N LEU A 72 -5.54 4.67 -25.67
CA LEU A 72 -6.59 4.38 -26.63
C LEU A 72 -6.08 3.82 -27.96
N ILE A 73 -4.80 4.09 -28.29
CA ILE A 73 -4.19 3.64 -29.56
C ILE A 73 -3.83 2.15 -29.43
N ASN A 74 -3.20 1.77 -28.33
CA ASN A 74 -2.78 0.40 -28.07
C ASN A 74 -3.85 -0.44 -27.35
N GLY A 75 -4.93 0.19 -26.89
CA GLY A 75 -6.00 -0.49 -26.16
C GLY A 75 -5.56 -1.01 -24.78
N SER A 76 -4.56 -0.39 -24.18
CA SER A 76 -4.04 -0.79 -22.86
C SER A 76 -4.53 0.14 -21.76
N SER A 77 -4.73 -0.42 -20.58
CA SER A 77 -4.96 0.34 -19.36
C SER A 77 -4.25 -0.30 -18.18
N PHE A 78 -3.68 0.51 -17.32
CA PHE A 78 -3.04 0.06 -16.10
C PHE A 78 -3.15 1.12 -15.01
N VAL A 79 -2.94 0.70 -13.78
CA VAL A 79 -3.00 1.57 -12.60
C VAL A 79 -1.62 1.61 -11.97
N THR A 80 -1.05 2.81 -11.86
CA THR A 80 0.17 3.03 -11.10
C THR A 80 -0.20 3.31 -9.64
N GLN A 81 0.22 2.42 -8.76
CA GLN A 81 -0.01 2.52 -7.32
C GLN A 81 1.29 2.96 -6.64
N THR A 82 1.23 4.07 -5.94
CA THR A 82 2.40 4.63 -5.24
C THR A 82 2.07 4.80 -3.77
N ILE A 83 2.90 4.21 -2.90
CA ILE A 83 2.80 4.35 -1.46
C ILE A 83 4.02 5.11 -0.96
N THR A 84 3.80 6.21 -0.29
CA THR A 84 4.87 7.02 0.31
C THR A 84 4.74 7.00 1.82
N LEU A 85 5.81 6.62 2.50
CA LEU A 85 5.89 6.51 3.95
C LEU A 85 7.00 7.39 4.48
N MET A 86 6.82 7.91 5.68
CA MET A 86 7.84 8.67 6.38
C MET A 86 8.02 8.10 7.79
N PHE A 87 9.26 7.79 8.14
CA PHE A 87 9.63 7.30 9.47
C PHE A 87 10.47 8.35 10.16
N ASN A 88 9.97 8.84 11.28
CA ASN A 88 10.64 9.87 12.07
C ASN A 88 11.76 9.26 12.92
N ARG A 89 12.78 10.08 13.17
CA ARG A 89 13.95 9.76 14.00
C ARG A 89 14.76 8.60 13.42
N ARG A 90 15.88 8.96 12.82
CA ARG A 90 16.83 7.99 12.26
C ARG A 90 17.49 7.19 13.37
N ASP A 91 17.53 5.88 13.18
CA ASP A 91 18.22 4.94 14.06
C ASP A 91 18.72 3.71 13.26
N LYS A 92 19.50 2.89 13.94
CA LYS A 92 20.12 1.70 13.39
C LYS A 92 19.06 0.69 12.87
N ASP A 93 18.03 0.47 13.65
CA ASP A 93 17.04 -0.59 13.37
C ASP A 93 16.17 -0.24 12.16
N LYS A 94 15.76 1.04 12.05
CA LYS A 94 15.05 1.54 10.88
C LYS A 94 15.92 1.53 9.61
N SER A 95 17.20 1.89 9.74
CA SER A 95 18.15 1.83 8.63
C SER A 95 18.28 0.40 8.10
N GLU A 96 18.42 -0.57 8.99
CA GLU A 96 18.52 -1.98 8.64
C GLU A 96 17.24 -2.50 7.97
N ALA A 97 16.07 -2.19 8.54
CA ALA A 97 14.78 -2.57 7.97
C ALA A 97 14.58 -2.00 6.55
N ILE A 98 14.93 -0.75 6.32
CA ILE A 98 14.83 -0.12 5.00
C ILE A 98 15.84 -0.75 4.02
N ASN A 99 17.04 -1.06 4.46
CA ASN A 99 18.02 -1.77 3.63
C ASN A 99 17.53 -3.17 3.23
N ILE A 100 16.85 -3.87 4.11
CA ILE A 100 16.22 -5.16 3.82
C ILE A 100 15.12 -4.99 2.76
N LEU A 101 14.26 -3.97 2.87
CA LEU A 101 13.24 -3.68 1.87
C LEU A 101 13.84 -3.38 0.49
N ALA A 102 14.98 -2.70 0.46
CA ALA A 102 15.67 -2.33 -0.78
C ALA A 102 16.48 -3.47 -1.39
N SER A 103 16.79 -4.51 -0.62
CA SER A 103 17.67 -5.60 -1.07
C SER A 103 16.95 -6.54 -2.02
N GLY A 104 17.68 -7.04 -3.05
CA GLY A 104 17.25 -8.13 -3.91
C GLY A 104 16.11 -7.81 -4.86
N GLN A 105 15.77 -6.55 -5.06
CA GLN A 105 14.65 -6.14 -5.96
C GLN A 105 13.37 -6.94 -5.69
N ARG A 106 13.10 -7.19 -4.42
CA ARG A 106 11.97 -8.03 -4.00
C ARG A 106 10.62 -7.37 -4.29
N TYR A 107 9.66 -8.19 -4.60
CA TYR A 107 8.27 -7.78 -4.65
C TYR A 107 7.64 -7.89 -3.26
N LEU A 108 6.86 -6.88 -2.90
CA LEU A 108 6.22 -6.75 -1.60
C LEU A 108 4.71 -6.73 -1.74
N SER A 109 4.04 -7.25 -0.74
CA SER A 109 2.59 -7.08 -0.55
C SER A 109 2.35 -6.15 0.63
N ALA A 110 1.35 -5.30 0.52
CA ALA A 110 1.00 -4.36 1.57
C ALA A 110 -0.49 -4.42 1.92
N ILE A 111 -0.77 -4.28 3.21
CA ILE A 111 -2.11 -4.01 3.73
C ILE A 111 -2.07 -2.63 4.37
N ILE A 112 -2.98 -1.76 3.98
CA ILE A 112 -3.08 -0.40 4.50
C ILE A 112 -4.42 -0.21 5.20
N LEU A 113 -4.38 0.32 6.42
CA LEU A 113 -5.55 0.87 7.11
C LEU A 113 -5.57 2.37 6.89
N ASP A 114 -6.59 2.86 6.19
CA ASP A 114 -6.77 4.29 5.97
C ASP A 114 -7.43 4.99 7.18
N ALA A 115 -7.52 6.31 7.11
CA ALA A 115 -8.14 7.10 8.17
C ALA A 115 -9.67 6.97 8.26
N ASN A 116 -10.30 6.40 7.23
CA ASN A 116 -11.74 6.06 7.20
C ASN A 116 -12.02 4.65 7.73
N GLU A 117 -11.01 3.99 8.33
CA GLU A 117 -11.12 2.64 8.89
C GLU A 117 -11.38 1.55 7.87
N LYS A 118 -10.92 1.75 6.63
CA LYS A 118 -10.95 0.78 5.56
C LYS A 118 -9.58 0.16 5.35
N TYR A 119 -9.55 -1.14 5.06
CA TYR A 119 -8.33 -1.87 4.73
C TYR A 119 -8.23 -2.06 3.24
N TRP A 120 -7.02 -1.79 2.70
CA TRP A 120 -6.72 -1.89 1.27
C TRP A 120 -5.55 -2.82 1.04
N TYR A 121 -5.67 -3.69 0.04
CA TYR A 121 -4.65 -4.67 -0.32
C TYR A 121 -3.90 -4.24 -1.58
N PHE A 122 -2.59 -4.28 -1.49
CA PHE A 122 -1.68 -3.98 -2.60
C PHE A 122 -0.73 -5.16 -2.81
N GLU A 123 -0.41 -5.45 -4.05
CA GLU A 123 0.55 -6.50 -4.42
C GLU A 123 1.56 -6.01 -5.44
N ASP A 124 2.64 -6.78 -5.60
CA ASP A 124 3.73 -6.51 -6.54
C ASP A 124 4.37 -5.13 -6.39
N LEU A 125 4.43 -4.63 -5.16
CA LEU A 125 5.12 -3.38 -4.83
C LEU A 125 6.62 -3.58 -4.81
N GLN A 126 7.35 -2.59 -5.34
CA GLN A 126 8.80 -2.52 -5.22
C GLN A 126 9.22 -1.18 -4.61
N LEU A 127 10.26 -1.21 -3.81
CA LEU A 127 10.87 0.01 -3.31
C LEU A 127 11.60 0.70 -4.46
N THR A 128 11.18 1.92 -4.79
CA THR A 128 11.75 2.69 -5.90
C THR A 128 12.62 3.85 -5.44
N ALA A 129 12.39 4.37 -4.25
CA ALA A 129 13.15 5.48 -3.70
C ALA A 129 13.18 5.47 -2.19
N THR A 130 14.29 5.88 -1.65
CA THR A 130 14.46 6.29 -0.26
C THR A 130 15.03 7.70 -0.23
N GLY A 131 14.71 8.45 0.79
CA GLY A 131 15.17 9.82 0.87
C GLY A 131 15.19 10.35 2.29
N GLU A 132 15.34 11.67 2.38
CA GLU A 132 15.46 12.44 3.60
C GLU A 132 16.80 12.26 4.32
N GLY A 133 16.94 12.86 5.47
CA GLY A 133 18.20 12.87 6.19
C GLY A 133 18.05 13.46 7.60
N SER A 134 19.13 14.09 8.09
CA SER A 134 19.18 14.64 9.44
C SER A 134 18.36 15.92 9.65
N GLY A 135 17.97 16.59 8.55
CA GLY A 135 17.51 17.96 8.62
C GLY A 135 18.68 18.95 8.92
N THR A 136 18.41 20.23 8.80
CA THR A 136 19.38 21.31 9.10
C THR A 136 18.98 22.07 10.36
N ALA A 137 17.72 22.48 10.43
CA ALA A 137 17.16 23.16 11.61
C ALA A 137 16.50 22.14 12.56
N ARG A 138 16.32 22.54 13.82
CA ARG A 138 15.64 21.69 14.81
C ARG A 138 14.22 21.31 14.40
N ALA A 139 13.53 22.18 13.69
CA ALA A 139 12.16 21.95 13.22
C ALA A 139 12.07 20.93 12.09
N ASP A 140 13.15 20.69 11.34
CA ASP A 140 13.13 19.77 10.17
C ASP A 140 13.00 18.31 10.61
N GLY A 141 13.55 17.98 11.79
CA GLY A 141 13.61 16.60 12.26
C GLY A 141 14.55 15.71 11.44
N SER A 142 14.87 14.56 12.00
CA SER A 142 15.64 13.51 11.33
C SER A 142 14.67 12.40 10.92
N LYS A 143 14.67 12.01 9.64
CA LYS A 143 13.65 11.10 9.10
C LYS A 143 14.10 10.31 7.89
N TYR A 144 13.35 9.26 7.56
CA TYR A 144 13.43 8.53 6.31
C TYR A 144 12.15 8.73 5.51
N SER A 145 12.26 8.83 4.20
CA SER A 145 11.15 8.72 3.26
C SER A 145 11.33 7.46 2.44
N VAL A 146 10.28 6.68 2.28
CA VAL A 146 10.27 5.44 1.51
C VAL A 146 9.13 5.49 0.50
N THR A 147 9.42 5.21 -0.75
CA THR A 147 8.42 5.14 -1.82
C THR A 147 8.37 3.73 -2.39
N LEU A 148 7.19 3.14 -2.36
CA LEU A 148 6.87 1.85 -2.97
C LEU A 148 5.98 2.09 -4.18
N LEU A 149 6.24 1.37 -5.27
CA LEU A 149 5.50 1.51 -6.51
C LEU A 149 5.10 0.16 -7.07
N SER A 150 3.89 0.08 -7.61
CA SER A 150 3.37 -1.07 -8.35
C SER A 150 2.64 -0.58 -9.59
N GLU A 151 2.64 -1.41 -10.62
CA GLU A 151 1.79 -1.27 -11.80
C GLU A 151 0.78 -2.42 -11.80
N ALA A 152 -0.49 -2.11 -11.54
CA ALA A 152 -1.56 -3.08 -11.42
C ALA A 152 -2.57 -2.97 -12.57
N ASN A 153 -3.35 -4.01 -12.78
CA ASN A 153 -4.43 -3.98 -13.77
C ASN A 153 -5.66 -3.21 -13.26
N PHE A 154 -5.87 -3.18 -11.95
CA PHE A 154 -7.05 -2.59 -11.31
C PHE A 154 -6.66 -1.79 -10.08
N LEU A 155 -7.57 -0.95 -9.61
CA LEU A 155 -7.45 -0.28 -8.33
C LEU A 155 -7.36 -1.31 -7.19
N ALA A 156 -6.77 -0.90 -6.07
CA ALA A 156 -6.64 -1.75 -4.89
C ALA A 156 -8.00 -2.26 -4.42
N SER A 157 -8.04 -3.52 -4.01
CA SER A 157 -9.25 -4.13 -3.46
C SER A 157 -9.35 -3.86 -1.96
N GLU A 158 -10.58 -3.64 -1.49
CA GLU A 158 -10.87 -3.59 -0.06
C GLU A 158 -10.71 -5.00 0.52
N ILE A 159 -10.17 -5.11 1.74
CA ILE A 159 -10.01 -6.37 2.45
C ILE A 159 -10.72 -6.30 3.79
N THR A 160 -11.39 -7.39 4.19
CA THR A 160 -12.12 -7.43 5.45
C THR A 160 -11.20 -7.40 6.65
N ALA A 161 -11.64 -6.79 7.75
CA ALA A 161 -10.88 -6.78 9.01
C ALA A 161 -10.57 -8.19 9.53
N ALA A 162 -11.47 -9.15 9.31
CA ALA A 162 -11.24 -10.55 9.69
C ALA A 162 -10.11 -11.20 8.89
N ALA A 163 -10.03 -10.92 7.59
CA ALA A 163 -8.93 -11.42 6.74
C ALA A 163 -7.59 -10.79 7.13
N VAL A 164 -7.56 -9.52 7.50
CA VAL A 164 -6.37 -8.83 8.02
C VAL A 164 -5.93 -9.44 9.35
N ALA A 165 -6.84 -9.65 10.28
CA ALA A 165 -6.54 -10.24 11.59
C ALA A 165 -5.98 -11.68 11.50
N ALA A 166 -6.28 -12.40 10.43
CA ALA A 166 -5.77 -13.74 10.21
C ALA A 166 -4.28 -13.78 9.81
N VAL A 167 -3.71 -12.69 9.32
CA VAL A 167 -2.35 -12.60 8.78
C VAL A 167 -1.49 -11.51 9.42
N THR A 168 -1.99 -10.84 10.43
CA THR A 168 -1.27 -9.82 11.20
C THR A 168 -1.14 -10.26 12.66
N PRO A 169 -0.03 -9.90 13.34
CA PRO A 169 0.17 -10.24 14.75
C PRO A 169 -0.81 -9.53 15.69
#